data_1a908cffc3e45092b34631fb457c1f4e
#
_entry.id   1a908cffc3e45092b34631fb457c1f4e
#
_cell.length_a   1.000
_cell.length_b   1.000
_cell.length_c   1.000
_cell.angle_alpha   90.00
_cell.angle_beta   90.00
_cell.angle_gamma   90.00
#
_symmetry.space_group_name_H-M   'P 1'
#
loop_
_entity.id
_entity.type
_entity.pdbx_description
1 polymer ?
#
loop_
_entity_poly.entity_id
_entity_poly.type
_entity_poly.pdbx_seq_one_letter_code
_entity_poly.pdbx_strand_id
1 'polypeptide(L)'
;IKLYLLSLILIATPLIAMDGVAVIDMRTAVLSTQAAADAFKALEEDPDYSSNLEEAKSIQADRQAMAEKLQKDFETLSQEQVAEMQRDIQEKGQDLEFLAGKIQQAQEETAAKIFNETGPAMQKIIGELIAAKQIKVLLSKNESLLFSDPALDLTDDVTSMLDVAASEAASQSD
;
A
#
# COMPACT_ATOMS: atom_id res chain seq x y z
N ILE A 1 -65.51 29.27 -16.11
CA ILE A 1 -64.08 29.20 -15.76
C ILE A 1 -63.70 27.75 -15.74
N LYS A 2 -62.98 27.24 -16.82
CA LYS A 2 -62.46 25.89 -16.91
C LYS A 2 -61.05 25.84 -16.32
N LEU A 3 -60.90 25.17 -15.19
CA LEU A 3 -59.65 24.93 -14.49
C LEU A 3 -58.93 23.73 -15.18
N TYR A 4 -57.87 23.96 -15.92
CA TYR A 4 -57.03 22.90 -16.45
C TYR A 4 -56.02 22.46 -15.38
N LEU A 5 -56.28 21.29 -14.83
CA LEU A 5 -55.35 20.61 -13.91
C LEU A 5 -54.18 20.03 -14.77
N LEU A 6 -53.06 20.71 -14.75
CA LEU A 6 -51.81 20.26 -15.42
C LEU A 6 -51.17 19.14 -14.56
N SER A 7 -51.42 17.89 -14.91
CA SER A 7 -50.82 16.74 -14.25
C SER A 7 -49.34 16.64 -14.65
N LEU A 8 -48.46 17.01 -13.72
CA LEU A 8 -47.01 16.84 -13.86
C LEU A 8 -46.68 15.36 -13.65
N ILE A 9 -46.51 14.61 -14.75
CA ILE A 9 -46.00 13.24 -14.73
C ILE A 9 -44.52 13.31 -14.44
N LEU A 10 -44.12 13.02 -13.19
CA LEU A 10 -42.75 12.83 -12.78
C LEU A 10 -42.30 11.49 -13.35
N ILE A 11 -41.57 11.54 -14.49
CA ILE A 11 -40.93 10.36 -15.08
C ILE A 11 -39.75 10.04 -14.17
N ALA A 12 -39.94 9.13 -13.22
CA ALA A 12 -38.86 8.49 -12.50
C ALA A 12 -38.06 7.64 -13.51
N THR A 13 -36.96 8.16 -14.00
CA THR A 13 -35.99 7.34 -14.74
C THR A 13 -35.48 6.25 -13.78
N PRO A 14 -35.61 4.96 -14.15
CA PRO A 14 -34.99 3.92 -13.35
C PRO A 14 -33.48 4.18 -13.39
N LEU A 15 -32.89 4.49 -12.24
CA LEU A 15 -31.47 4.40 -12.04
C LEU A 15 -31.14 2.93 -12.28
N ILE A 16 -30.53 2.59 -13.41
CA ILE A 16 -29.99 1.26 -13.65
C ILE A 16 -28.74 1.19 -12.76
N ALA A 17 -28.95 0.91 -11.48
CA ALA A 17 -27.89 0.41 -10.65
C ALA A 17 -27.37 -0.85 -11.33
N MET A 18 -26.07 -0.95 -11.53
CA MET A 18 -25.43 -2.22 -11.96
C MET A 18 -25.55 -3.18 -10.77
N ASP A 19 -26.77 -3.74 -10.59
CA ASP A 19 -27.11 -4.60 -9.48
C ASP A 19 -26.18 -5.81 -9.43
N GLY A 20 -25.39 -5.89 -8.39
CA GLY A 20 -24.60 -7.06 -8.06
C GLY A 20 -23.18 -7.11 -8.62
N VAL A 21 -22.62 -6.01 -9.11
CA VAL A 21 -21.19 -5.92 -9.42
C VAL A 21 -20.51 -5.04 -8.36
N ALA A 22 -19.36 -5.50 -7.87
CA ALA A 22 -18.50 -4.71 -6.98
C ALA A 22 -17.03 -4.98 -7.30
N VAL A 23 -16.16 -4.08 -6.87
CA VAL A 23 -14.71 -4.19 -6.98
C VAL A 23 -14.08 -4.05 -5.61
N ILE A 24 -12.90 -4.65 -5.44
CA ILE A 24 -12.12 -4.55 -4.21
C ILE A 24 -10.63 -4.61 -4.51
N ASP A 25 -9.85 -3.72 -3.90
CA ASP A 25 -8.42 -3.87 -3.74
C ASP A 25 -8.13 -4.51 -2.38
N MET A 26 -7.96 -5.82 -2.37
CA MET A 26 -7.69 -6.57 -1.14
C MET A 26 -6.38 -6.16 -0.49
N ARG A 27 -5.38 -5.81 -1.28
CA ARG A 27 -4.09 -5.37 -0.74
C ARG A 27 -4.23 -4.04 -0.01
N THR A 28 -4.84 -3.06 -0.67
CA THR A 28 -5.12 -1.76 -0.06
C THR A 28 -6.03 -1.91 1.15
N ALA A 29 -7.10 -2.71 1.07
CA ALA A 29 -8.02 -2.91 2.18
C ALA A 29 -7.32 -3.40 3.45
N VAL A 30 -6.40 -4.35 3.33
CA VAL A 30 -5.64 -4.91 4.47
C VAL A 30 -4.56 -3.96 4.96
N LEU A 31 -3.75 -3.39 4.04
CA LEU A 31 -2.60 -2.56 4.42
C LEU A 31 -2.99 -1.14 4.87
N SER A 32 -4.25 -0.73 4.68
CA SER A 32 -4.78 0.54 5.19
C SER A 32 -5.44 0.43 6.56
N THR A 33 -5.46 -0.75 7.18
CA THR A 33 -6.00 -0.94 8.55
C THR A 33 -5.09 -0.32 9.61
N GLN A 34 -5.68 -0.02 10.79
CA GLN A 34 -4.91 0.42 11.95
C GLN A 34 -3.89 -0.63 12.40
N ALA A 35 -4.26 -1.91 12.36
CA ALA A 35 -3.34 -3.01 12.68
C ALA A 35 -2.12 -3.05 11.77
N ALA A 36 -2.30 -2.78 10.48
CA ALA A 36 -1.20 -2.66 9.53
C ALA A 36 -0.30 -1.44 9.84
N ALA A 37 -0.90 -0.30 10.14
CA ALA A 37 -0.17 0.90 10.53
C ALA A 37 0.69 0.65 11.79
N ASP A 38 0.13 -0.01 12.80
CA ASP A 38 0.84 -0.35 14.03
C ASP A 38 1.98 -1.36 13.79
N ALA A 39 1.77 -2.34 12.90
CA ALA A 39 2.79 -3.31 12.54
C ALA A 39 3.97 -2.68 11.78
N PHE A 40 3.71 -1.78 10.84
CA PHE A 40 4.78 -1.06 10.15
C PHE A 40 5.50 -0.07 11.06
N LYS A 41 4.78 0.57 11.98
CA LYS A 41 5.41 1.39 13.01
C LYS A 41 6.33 0.57 13.91
N ALA A 42 5.91 -0.62 14.34
CA ALA A 42 6.76 -1.53 15.10
C ALA A 42 8.00 -1.97 14.31
N LEU A 43 7.87 -2.16 12.98
CA LEU A 43 9.02 -2.43 12.10
C LEU A 43 9.99 -1.23 12.06
N GLU A 44 9.48 0.01 11.99
CA GLU A 44 10.33 1.22 12.02
C GLU A 44 11.09 1.38 13.34
N GLU A 45 10.51 0.88 14.43
CA GLU A 45 11.11 0.87 15.79
C GLU A 45 12.05 -0.34 16.01
N ASP A 46 12.07 -1.31 15.09
CA ASP A 46 12.98 -2.47 15.16
C ASP A 46 14.43 -2.02 14.98
N PRO A 47 15.34 -2.41 15.90
CA PRO A 47 16.74 -1.94 15.88
C PRO A 47 17.49 -2.34 14.60
N ASP A 48 17.26 -3.55 14.07
CA ASP A 48 17.95 -4.03 12.87
C ASP A 48 17.44 -3.31 11.63
N TYR A 49 16.12 -3.10 11.52
CA TYR A 49 15.53 -2.33 10.42
C TYR A 49 15.96 -0.87 10.44
N SER A 50 15.88 -0.22 11.60
CA SER A 50 16.30 1.17 11.81
C SER A 50 17.78 1.35 11.49
N SER A 51 18.66 0.44 11.95
CA SER A 51 20.10 0.46 11.65
C SER A 51 20.37 0.32 10.14
N ASN A 52 19.69 -0.61 9.46
CA ASN A 52 19.85 -0.76 8.00
C ASN A 52 19.42 0.51 7.24
N LEU A 53 18.36 1.19 7.69
CA LEU A 53 17.92 2.46 7.10
C LEU A 53 18.93 3.60 7.31
N GLU A 54 19.49 3.71 8.52
CA GLU A 54 20.49 4.74 8.82
C GLU A 54 21.78 4.50 8.06
N GLU A 55 22.24 3.25 7.99
CA GLU A 55 23.42 2.86 7.22
C GLU A 55 23.23 3.14 5.72
N ALA A 56 22.08 2.78 5.15
CA ALA A 56 21.78 3.07 3.75
C ALA A 56 21.78 4.57 3.46
N LYS A 57 21.22 5.40 4.35
CA LYS A 57 21.26 6.88 4.22
C LYS A 57 22.69 7.41 4.27
N SER A 58 23.52 6.90 5.20
CA SER A 58 24.90 7.31 5.34
C SER A 58 25.73 6.96 4.09
N ILE A 59 25.62 5.71 3.61
CA ILE A 59 26.31 5.26 2.41
C ILE A 59 25.85 6.05 1.17
N GLN A 60 24.56 6.34 1.06
CA GLN A 60 24.03 7.17 -0.03
C GLN A 60 24.62 8.56 -0.04
N ALA A 61 24.71 9.20 1.13
CA ALA A 61 25.29 10.54 1.27
C ALA A 61 26.79 10.53 0.92
N ASP A 62 27.54 9.55 1.43
CA ASP A 62 28.97 9.39 1.13
C ASP A 62 29.20 9.17 -0.36
N ARG A 63 28.43 8.26 -0.98
CA ARG A 63 28.51 7.96 -2.41
C ARG A 63 28.28 9.20 -3.27
N GLN A 64 27.29 10.00 -2.90
CA GLN A 64 27.00 11.26 -3.58
C GLN A 64 28.15 12.26 -3.42
N ALA A 65 28.67 12.45 -2.20
CA ALA A 65 29.78 13.36 -1.95
C ALA A 65 31.05 12.93 -2.71
N MET A 66 31.33 11.62 -2.79
CA MET A 66 32.45 11.09 -3.58
C MET A 66 32.27 11.33 -5.07
N ALA A 67 31.05 11.14 -5.60
CA ALA A 67 30.76 11.39 -7.01
C ALA A 67 30.92 12.89 -7.37
N GLU A 68 30.41 13.79 -6.51
CA GLU A 68 30.56 15.23 -6.67
C GLU A 68 32.07 15.65 -6.61
N LYS A 69 32.80 15.09 -5.67
CA LYS A 69 34.24 15.34 -5.55
C LYS A 69 34.99 14.86 -6.78
N LEU A 70 34.71 13.64 -7.26
CA LEU A 70 35.32 13.10 -8.48
C LEU A 70 35.03 14.00 -9.68
N GLN A 71 33.81 14.49 -9.84
CA GLN A 71 33.44 15.39 -10.92
C GLN A 71 34.18 16.74 -10.83
N LYS A 72 34.25 17.32 -9.62
CA LYS A 72 34.86 18.63 -9.39
C LYS A 72 36.36 18.62 -9.57
N ASP A 73 37.05 17.58 -9.06
CA ASP A 73 38.48 17.53 -8.95
C ASP A 73 39.11 16.69 -10.08
N PHE A 74 38.33 16.22 -11.05
CA PHE A 74 38.74 15.27 -12.10
C PHE A 74 40.03 15.69 -12.84
N GLU A 75 40.15 16.97 -13.14
CA GLU A 75 41.34 17.49 -13.87
C GLU A 75 42.63 17.55 -13.01
N THR A 76 42.49 17.49 -11.68
CA THR A 76 43.58 17.61 -10.72
C THR A 76 43.99 16.28 -10.12
N LEU A 77 43.15 15.26 -10.22
CA LEU A 77 43.40 13.91 -9.73
C LEU A 77 44.30 13.11 -10.67
N SER A 78 45.15 12.25 -10.08
CA SER A 78 45.88 11.25 -10.85
C SER A 78 44.94 10.16 -11.37
N GLN A 79 45.35 9.45 -12.42
CA GLN A 79 44.57 8.32 -12.94
C GLN A 79 44.29 7.24 -11.89
N GLU A 80 45.25 7.00 -10.99
CA GLU A 80 45.13 6.04 -9.91
C GLU A 80 44.07 6.48 -8.91
N GLN A 81 44.04 7.76 -8.51
CA GLN A 81 43.04 8.35 -7.61
C GLN A 81 41.64 8.32 -8.23
N VAL A 82 41.51 8.62 -9.51
CA VAL A 82 40.25 8.51 -10.24
C VAL A 82 39.72 7.07 -10.21
N ALA A 83 40.59 6.09 -10.52
CA ALA A 83 40.25 4.67 -10.54
C ALA A 83 39.86 4.15 -9.15
N GLU A 84 40.53 4.61 -8.09
CA GLU A 84 40.21 4.28 -6.70
C GLU A 84 38.84 4.84 -6.30
N MET A 85 38.60 6.12 -6.53
CA MET A 85 37.32 6.74 -6.23
C MET A 85 36.16 6.11 -7.00
N GLN A 86 36.38 5.73 -8.26
CA GLN A 86 35.34 5.03 -9.04
C GLN A 86 35.03 3.65 -8.45
N ARG A 87 36.01 2.92 -7.97
CA ARG A 87 35.83 1.63 -7.30
C ARG A 87 35.05 1.81 -6.00
N ASP A 88 35.42 2.77 -5.16
CA ASP A 88 34.75 3.04 -3.90
C ASP A 88 33.27 3.42 -4.11
N ILE A 89 32.98 4.25 -5.14
CA ILE A 89 31.61 4.60 -5.51
C ILE A 89 30.82 3.36 -5.95
N GLN A 90 31.46 2.43 -6.66
CA GLN A 90 30.83 1.18 -7.08
C GLN A 90 30.59 0.24 -5.91
N GLU A 91 31.56 0.08 -4.99
CA GLU A 91 31.41 -0.74 -3.78
C GLU A 91 30.26 -0.21 -2.90
N LYS A 92 30.22 1.11 -2.65
CA LYS A 92 29.09 1.72 -1.95
C LYS A 92 27.74 1.51 -2.66
N GLY A 93 27.75 1.41 -3.99
CA GLY A 93 26.54 1.05 -4.75
C GLY A 93 26.06 -0.37 -4.47
N GLN A 94 26.98 -1.32 -4.35
CA GLN A 94 26.67 -2.72 -4.01
C GLN A 94 26.15 -2.85 -2.56
N ASP A 95 26.77 -2.12 -1.63
CA ASP A 95 26.33 -2.08 -0.23
C ASP A 95 24.91 -1.54 -0.12
N LEU A 96 24.58 -0.48 -0.87
CA LEU A 96 23.22 0.06 -0.92
C LEU A 96 22.21 -0.94 -1.48
N GLU A 97 22.55 -1.66 -2.52
CA GLU A 97 21.69 -2.69 -3.12
C GLU A 97 21.42 -3.82 -2.11
N PHE A 98 22.45 -4.25 -1.38
CA PHE A 98 22.32 -5.25 -0.32
C PHE A 98 21.40 -4.77 0.81
N LEU A 99 21.60 -3.54 1.32
CA LEU A 99 20.76 -2.96 2.37
C LEU A 99 19.32 -2.74 1.89
N ALA A 100 19.14 -2.28 0.65
CA ALA A 100 17.80 -2.14 0.06
C ALA A 100 17.06 -3.47 0.01
N GLY A 101 17.77 -4.56 -0.34
CA GLY A 101 17.21 -5.92 -0.31
C GLY A 101 16.76 -6.35 1.08
N LYS A 102 17.56 -6.08 2.12
CA LYS A 102 17.20 -6.38 3.53
C LYS A 102 15.99 -5.58 3.99
N ILE A 103 15.96 -4.28 3.68
CA ILE A 103 14.85 -3.38 4.03
C ILE A 103 13.57 -3.86 3.34
N GLN A 104 13.63 -4.15 2.04
CA GLN A 104 12.49 -4.66 1.30
C GLN A 104 11.99 -6.00 1.85
N GLN A 105 12.88 -6.92 2.15
CA GLN A 105 12.52 -8.22 2.74
C GLN A 105 11.76 -8.04 4.06
N ALA A 106 12.24 -7.19 4.96
CA ALA A 106 11.57 -6.93 6.24
C ALA A 106 10.18 -6.33 6.05
N GLN A 107 10.01 -5.44 5.07
CA GLN A 107 8.69 -4.89 4.72
C GLN A 107 7.75 -5.96 4.14
N GLU A 108 8.24 -6.82 3.27
CA GLU A 108 7.46 -7.90 2.68
C GLU A 108 7.05 -8.94 3.72
N GLU A 109 7.95 -9.31 4.65
CA GLU A 109 7.66 -10.22 5.77
C GLU A 109 6.60 -9.62 6.69
N THR A 110 6.69 -8.34 7.01
CA THR A 110 5.68 -7.62 7.81
C THR A 110 4.33 -7.61 7.10
N ALA A 111 4.30 -7.27 5.81
CA ALA A 111 3.07 -7.32 5.02
C ALA A 111 2.47 -8.73 4.97
N ALA A 112 3.29 -9.75 4.74
CA ALA A 112 2.84 -11.14 4.71
C ALA A 112 2.25 -11.59 6.05
N LYS A 113 2.85 -11.19 7.16
CA LYS A 113 2.32 -11.44 8.50
C LYS A 113 0.94 -10.81 8.67
N ILE A 114 0.79 -9.53 8.31
CA ILE A 114 -0.49 -8.82 8.38
C ILE A 114 -1.56 -9.56 7.56
N PHE A 115 -1.25 -9.96 6.33
CA PHE A 115 -2.18 -10.72 5.48
C PHE A 115 -2.60 -12.06 6.09
N ASN A 116 -1.65 -12.79 6.69
CA ASN A 116 -1.94 -14.07 7.33
C ASN A 116 -2.85 -13.91 8.56
N GLU A 117 -2.61 -12.90 9.38
CA GLU A 117 -3.40 -12.62 10.57
C GLU A 117 -4.81 -12.10 10.23
N THR A 118 -4.92 -11.28 9.18
CA THR A 118 -6.17 -10.64 8.76
C THR A 118 -7.03 -11.54 7.86
N GLY A 119 -6.42 -12.52 7.21
CA GLY A 119 -7.07 -13.37 6.18
C GLY A 119 -8.41 -13.99 6.59
N PRO A 120 -8.53 -14.64 7.75
CA PRO A 120 -9.79 -15.23 8.20
C PRO A 120 -10.91 -14.19 8.40
N ALA A 121 -10.60 -13.04 9.00
CA ALA A 121 -11.55 -11.94 9.19
C ALA A 121 -11.98 -11.35 7.83
N MET A 122 -11.04 -11.13 6.93
CA MET A 122 -11.30 -10.63 5.59
C MET A 122 -12.25 -11.55 4.80
N GLN A 123 -12.03 -12.87 4.83
CA GLN A 123 -12.92 -13.83 4.16
C GLN A 123 -14.35 -13.77 4.69
N LYS A 124 -14.51 -13.67 6.02
CA LYS A 124 -15.81 -13.54 6.67
C LYS A 124 -16.51 -12.25 6.24
N ILE A 125 -15.82 -11.11 6.32
CA ILE A 125 -16.33 -9.78 5.97
C ILE A 125 -16.76 -9.74 4.51
N ILE A 126 -15.94 -10.26 3.59
CA ILE A 126 -16.30 -10.33 2.15
C ILE A 126 -17.56 -11.17 1.97
N GLY A 127 -17.69 -12.31 2.65
CA GLY A 127 -18.91 -13.14 2.60
C GLY A 127 -20.15 -12.40 3.08
N GLU A 128 -20.05 -11.66 4.16
CA GLU A 128 -21.13 -10.84 4.71
C GLU A 128 -21.54 -9.70 3.75
N LEU A 129 -20.56 -9.02 3.15
CA LEU A 129 -20.82 -7.96 2.16
C LEU A 129 -21.48 -8.51 0.89
N ILE A 130 -21.04 -9.67 0.39
CA ILE A 130 -21.63 -10.33 -0.76
C ILE A 130 -23.12 -10.62 -0.49
N ALA A 131 -23.44 -11.15 0.70
CA ALA A 131 -24.82 -11.46 1.07
C ALA A 131 -25.65 -10.18 1.28
N ALA A 132 -25.16 -9.22 2.04
CA ALA A 132 -25.87 -7.99 2.39
C ALA A 132 -26.14 -7.09 1.18
N LYS A 133 -25.16 -6.93 0.29
CA LYS A 133 -25.25 -6.10 -0.92
C LYS A 133 -25.73 -6.86 -2.15
N GLN A 134 -26.05 -8.15 -2.03
CA GLN A 134 -26.48 -9.04 -3.12
C GLN A 134 -25.52 -9.05 -4.31
N ILE A 135 -24.21 -9.09 -4.01
CA ILE A 135 -23.15 -9.05 -5.02
C ILE A 135 -23.16 -10.37 -5.81
N LYS A 136 -23.21 -10.27 -7.12
CA LYS A 136 -23.19 -11.42 -8.07
C LYS A 136 -21.81 -11.60 -8.69
N VAL A 137 -21.04 -10.51 -8.80
CA VAL A 137 -19.67 -10.50 -9.34
C VAL A 137 -18.83 -9.56 -8.48
N LEU A 138 -17.79 -10.11 -7.85
CA LEU A 138 -16.77 -9.34 -7.16
C LEU A 138 -15.47 -9.42 -7.95
N LEU A 139 -14.96 -8.27 -8.37
CA LEU A 139 -13.74 -8.16 -9.16
C LEU A 139 -12.59 -7.64 -8.30
N SER A 140 -11.40 -8.20 -8.50
CA SER A 140 -10.19 -7.64 -7.91
C SER A 140 -9.74 -6.38 -8.67
N LYS A 141 -9.50 -5.30 -7.95
CA LYS A 141 -8.93 -4.08 -8.51
C LYS A 141 -7.43 -4.28 -8.70
N ASN A 142 -7.04 -4.53 -9.94
CA ASN A 142 -5.67 -4.75 -10.37
C ASN A 142 -5.43 -4.07 -11.72
N GLU A 143 -4.23 -4.21 -12.28
CA GLU A 143 -3.83 -3.59 -13.55
C GLU A 143 -4.74 -3.96 -14.76
N SER A 144 -5.52 -5.03 -14.65
CA SER A 144 -6.47 -5.46 -15.70
C SER A 144 -7.79 -4.69 -15.64
N LEU A 145 -8.10 -4.03 -14.52
CA LEU A 145 -9.30 -3.23 -14.35
C LEU A 145 -8.99 -1.77 -14.71
N LEU A 146 -9.37 -1.37 -15.93
CA LEU A 146 -9.05 -0.02 -16.45
C LEU A 146 -9.88 1.08 -15.78
N PHE A 147 -11.11 0.78 -15.38
CA PHE A 147 -12.03 1.74 -14.75
C PHE A 147 -13.10 1.01 -13.93
N SER A 148 -13.45 1.58 -12.80
CA SER A 148 -14.65 1.25 -12.02
C SER A 148 -15.24 2.53 -11.46
N ASP A 149 -16.56 2.58 -11.36
CA ASP A 149 -17.23 3.65 -10.61
C ASP A 149 -16.84 3.53 -9.13
N PRO A 150 -16.44 4.63 -8.46
CA PRO A 150 -16.12 4.61 -7.03
C PRO A 150 -17.23 4.04 -6.14
N ALA A 151 -18.49 4.17 -6.55
CA ALA A 151 -19.63 3.61 -5.82
C ALA A 151 -19.66 2.07 -5.81
N LEU A 152 -18.90 1.41 -6.69
CA LEU A 152 -18.76 -0.04 -6.73
C LEU A 152 -17.57 -0.55 -5.90
N ASP A 153 -16.71 0.33 -5.42
CA ASP A 153 -15.48 -0.01 -4.70
C ASP A 153 -15.78 -0.26 -3.22
N LEU A 154 -15.50 -1.47 -2.77
CA LEU A 154 -15.70 -1.92 -1.38
C LEU A 154 -14.44 -1.85 -0.53
N THR A 155 -13.34 -1.32 -1.05
CA THR A 155 -12.03 -1.33 -0.38
C THR A 155 -12.12 -0.67 1.00
N ASP A 156 -12.69 0.54 1.07
CA ASP A 156 -12.83 1.29 2.32
C ASP A 156 -13.84 0.65 3.29
N ASP A 157 -14.94 0.07 2.76
CA ASP A 157 -15.91 -0.67 3.58
C ASP A 157 -15.22 -1.85 4.28
N VAL A 158 -14.42 -2.63 3.53
CA VAL A 158 -13.68 -3.78 4.07
C VAL A 158 -12.61 -3.34 5.07
N THR A 159 -11.85 -2.28 4.79
CA THR A 159 -10.88 -1.72 5.73
C THR A 159 -11.53 -1.38 7.07
N SER A 160 -12.63 -0.63 7.02
CA SER A 160 -13.37 -0.22 8.23
C SER A 160 -13.92 -1.40 9.02
N MET A 161 -14.42 -2.43 8.33
CA MET A 161 -14.94 -3.65 8.99
C MET A 161 -13.80 -4.49 9.60
N LEU A 162 -12.63 -4.51 8.99
CA LEU A 162 -11.44 -5.17 9.54
C LEU A 162 -10.97 -4.47 10.83
N ASP A 163 -10.96 -3.15 10.86
CA ASP A 163 -10.58 -2.38 12.06
C ASP A 163 -11.56 -2.63 13.21
N VAL A 164 -12.89 -2.69 12.91
CA VAL A 164 -13.89 -3.06 13.91
C VAL A 164 -13.67 -4.48 14.42
N ALA A 165 -13.45 -5.46 13.53
CA ALA A 165 -13.23 -6.84 13.92
C ALA A 165 -11.95 -7.01 14.79
N ALA A 166 -10.88 -6.28 14.48
CA ALA A 166 -9.67 -6.28 15.27
C ALA A 166 -9.90 -5.70 16.69
N SER A 167 -10.65 -4.60 16.79
CA SER A 167 -10.98 -3.97 18.07
C SER A 167 -11.87 -4.86 18.97
N GLU A 168 -12.83 -5.57 18.35
CA GLU A 168 -13.68 -6.53 19.06
C GLU A 168 -12.89 -7.74 19.57
N ALA A 169 -11.97 -8.28 18.77
CA ALA A 169 -11.09 -9.38 19.16
C ALA A 169 -10.17 -9.00 20.34
N ALA A 170 -9.63 -7.79 20.33
CA ALA A 170 -8.83 -7.27 21.45
C ALA A 170 -9.63 -7.15 22.73
N SER A 171 -10.88 -6.68 22.63
CA SER A 171 -11.80 -6.53 23.81
C SER A 171 -12.24 -7.86 24.43
N GLN A 172 -12.14 -8.98 23.71
CA GLN A 172 -12.54 -10.31 24.20
C GLN A 172 -11.37 -11.08 24.83
N SER A 173 -10.14 -10.59 24.69
CA SER A 173 -8.93 -11.22 25.20
C SER A 173 -8.46 -10.65 26.56
N ASP A 174 -9.07 -9.58 27.05
CA ASP A 174 -8.91 -8.96 28.37
C ASP A 174 -9.97 -9.49 29.37
#